data_0caf70cefb2dbae1cc86ff3317b73652
#
_entry.id   0caf70cefb2dbae1cc86ff3317b73652
#
_cell.length_a   1.000
_cell.length_b   1.000
_cell.length_c   1.000
_cell.angle_alpha   90.00
_cell.angle_beta   90.00
_cell.angle_gamma   90.00
#
_symmetry.space_group_name_H-M   'P 1'
#
loop_
_entity.id
_entity.type
_entity.pdbx_description
1 polymer ?
#
loop_
_entity_poly.entity_id
_entity_poly.type
_entity_poly.pdbx_seq_one_letter_code
_entity_poly.pdbx_strand_id
1 'polypeptide(L)'
;MRRFIARSRRGGRFVAEFGGAGNVAAVLEALLALLEARGLDGPSVVPWFFPTPEDYTARLDRAGFTVARMEHFARPTDLPGDMTDWLGVFAPHFDTLLPGNEVDNFHAEVAQRARQILYDEQRHSWWVDYVRLRFIAKRD
;
A
#
# COMPACT_ATOMS: atom_id res chain seq x y z
N MET A 1 -16.04 1.95 -1.81
CA MET A 1 -15.91 3.40 -1.64
C MET A 1 -17.05 4.20 -2.24
N ARG A 2 -17.44 3.97 -3.49
CA ARG A 2 -18.61 4.64 -4.11
C ARG A 2 -19.87 4.55 -3.25
N ARG A 3 -20.09 3.43 -2.53
CA ARG A 3 -21.26 3.25 -1.65
C ARG A 3 -21.23 4.14 -0.43
N PHE A 4 -20.06 4.44 0.14
CA PHE A 4 -19.93 5.35 1.30
C PHE A 4 -20.24 6.78 0.91
N ILE A 5 -19.73 7.22 -0.23
CA ILE A 5 -19.93 8.56 -0.75
C ILE A 5 -21.42 8.80 -1.02
N ALA A 6 -22.10 7.83 -1.65
CA ALA A 6 -23.52 7.94 -2.00
C ALA A 6 -24.46 8.01 -0.77
N ARG A 7 -24.03 7.52 0.39
CA ARG A 7 -24.84 7.51 1.62
C ARG A 7 -24.66 8.73 2.51
N SER A 8 -23.67 9.59 2.23
CA SER A 8 -23.43 10.79 3.02
C SER A 8 -24.52 11.82 2.78
N ARG A 9 -25.01 12.42 3.87
CA ARG A 9 -26.02 13.48 3.79
C ARG A 9 -25.39 14.79 3.34
N ARG A 10 -26.19 15.67 2.71
CA ARG A 10 -25.77 17.03 2.40
C ARG A 10 -25.22 17.72 3.65
N GLY A 11 -24.05 18.36 3.53
CA GLY A 11 -23.35 18.96 4.64
C GLY A 11 -22.64 17.98 5.55
N GLY A 12 -22.77 16.65 5.30
CA GLY A 12 -22.08 15.61 6.05
C GLY A 12 -20.57 15.63 5.81
N ARG A 13 -19.83 15.23 6.84
CA ARG A 13 -18.36 15.14 6.76
C ARG A 13 -17.96 13.71 6.40
N PHE A 14 -16.94 13.62 5.54
CA PHE A 14 -16.30 12.35 5.22
C PHE A 14 -14.83 12.45 5.61
N VAL A 15 -14.42 11.62 6.57
CA VAL A 15 -13.06 11.58 7.08
C VAL A 15 -12.52 10.19 6.85
N ALA A 16 -11.35 10.09 6.21
CA ALA A 16 -10.71 8.79 5.97
C ALA A 16 -9.19 8.91 5.95
N GLU A 17 -8.55 7.79 6.22
CA GLU A 17 -7.11 7.62 6.06
C GLU A 17 -6.83 6.26 5.44
N PHE A 18 -5.96 6.23 4.42
CA PHE A 18 -5.58 4.98 3.75
C PHE A 18 -4.21 5.14 3.06
N GLY A 19 -3.73 4.08 2.43
CA GLY A 19 -2.46 4.12 1.70
C GLY A 19 -2.51 5.08 0.53
N GLY A 20 -1.58 6.02 0.50
CA GLY A 20 -1.41 6.97 -0.60
C GLY A 20 -0.27 6.59 -1.53
N ALA A 21 -0.09 7.38 -2.59
CA ALA A 21 0.96 7.17 -3.58
C ALA A 21 2.33 7.04 -2.90
N GLY A 22 3.06 6.00 -3.25
CA GLY A 22 4.35 5.67 -2.64
C GLY A 22 4.26 4.69 -1.48
N ASN A 23 3.07 4.34 -1.02
CA ASN A 23 2.89 3.38 0.07
C ASN A 23 3.52 2.04 -0.29
N VAL A 24 4.32 1.48 0.62
CA VAL A 24 5.04 0.22 0.49
C VAL A 24 5.88 0.09 -0.79
N ALA A 25 6.38 1.22 -1.30
CA ALA A 25 7.07 1.26 -2.59
C ALA A 25 8.30 0.35 -2.62
N ALA A 26 9.06 0.26 -1.53
CA ALA A 26 10.27 -0.57 -1.47
C ALA A 26 9.92 -2.06 -1.49
N VAL A 27 8.89 -2.49 -0.76
CA VAL A 27 8.43 -3.89 -0.78
C VAL A 27 7.86 -4.22 -2.16
N LEU A 28 7.03 -3.34 -2.70
CA LEU A 28 6.40 -3.56 -4.01
C LEU A 28 7.45 -3.67 -5.12
N GLU A 29 8.47 -2.83 -5.10
CA GLU A 29 9.59 -2.92 -6.04
C GLU A 29 10.25 -4.29 -5.98
N ALA A 30 10.53 -4.78 -4.77
CA ALA A 30 11.15 -6.08 -4.57
C ALA A 30 10.26 -7.22 -5.08
N LEU A 31 8.97 -7.18 -4.78
CA LEU A 31 8.01 -8.18 -5.26
C LEU A 31 7.98 -8.21 -6.79
N LEU A 32 7.82 -7.07 -7.41
CA LEU A 32 7.70 -6.97 -8.87
C LEU A 32 8.99 -7.38 -9.58
N ALA A 33 10.16 -6.98 -9.06
CA ALA A 33 11.45 -7.32 -9.65
C ALA A 33 11.70 -8.83 -9.64
N LEU A 34 11.36 -9.51 -8.55
CA LEU A 34 11.57 -10.96 -8.44
C LEU A 34 10.57 -11.77 -9.24
N LEU A 35 9.34 -11.27 -9.40
CA LEU A 35 8.36 -11.88 -10.30
C LEU A 35 8.78 -11.72 -11.76
N GLU A 36 9.24 -10.53 -12.13
CA GLU A 36 9.75 -10.28 -13.48
C GLU A 36 10.93 -11.20 -13.81
N ALA A 37 11.84 -11.40 -12.86
CA ALA A 37 12.98 -12.31 -13.03
C ALA A 37 12.55 -13.75 -13.29
N ARG A 38 11.34 -14.14 -12.86
CA ARG A 38 10.73 -15.44 -13.12
C ARG A 38 9.88 -15.48 -14.39
N GLY A 39 9.80 -14.36 -15.13
CA GLY A 39 8.95 -14.26 -16.31
C GLY A 39 7.46 -14.15 -15.99
N LEU A 40 7.12 -13.74 -14.77
CA LEU A 40 5.74 -13.61 -14.32
C LEU A 40 5.27 -12.15 -14.35
N ASP A 41 3.99 -11.95 -14.64
CA ASP A 41 3.38 -10.62 -14.73
C ASP A 41 2.91 -10.13 -13.36
N GLY A 42 3.86 -9.64 -12.56
CA GLY A 42 3.55 -9.09 -11.24
C GLY A 42 2.57 -7.94 -11.25
N PRO A 43 2.71 -6.94 -12.14
CA PRO A 43 1.79 -5.81 -12.19
C PRO A 43 0.32 -6.19 -12.34
N SER A 44 0.01 -7.31 -13.03
CA SER A 44 -1.37 -7.76 -13.24
C SER A 44 -2.09 -8.19 -11.97
N VAL A 45 -1.35 -8.52 -10.91
CA VAL A 45 -1.92 -9.02 -9.64
C VAL A 45 -1.76 -8.04 -8.48
N VAL A 46 -1.29 -6.82 -8.73
CA VAL A 46 -1.20 -5.80 -7.68
C VAL A 46 -2.62 -5.45 -7.22
N PRO A 47 -2.97 -5.73 -5.94
CA PRO A 47 -4.33 -5.50 -5.46
C PRO A 47 -4.56 -4.09 -4.97
N TRP A 48 -3.49 -3.29 -4.89
CA TRP A 48 -3.48 -2.01 -4.18
C TRP A 48 -3.70 -0.84 -5.12
N PHE A 49 -4.51 0.11 -4.67
CA PHE A 49 -4.68 1.41 -5.31
C PHE A 49 -4.24 2.49 -4.32
N PHE A 50 -3.13 3.17 -4.66
CA PHE A 50 -2.55 4.22 -3.82
C PHE A 50 -2.59 5.54 -4.58
N PRO A 51 -3.66 6.34 -4.42
CA PRO A 51 -3.81 7.57 -5.18
C PRO A 51 -2.90 8.69 -4.68
N THR A 52 -2.60 9.63 -5.58
CA THR A 52 -2.01 10.91 -5.20
C THR A 52 -3.09 11.81 -4.56
N PRO A 53 -2.68 12.84 -3.80
CA PRO A 53 -3.63 13.83 -3.27
C PRO A 53 -4.48 14.48 -4.37
N GLU A 54 -3.86 14.82 -5.50
CA GLU A 54 -4.52 15.47 -6.64
C GLU A 54 -5.58 14.56 -7.27
N ASP A 55 -5.23 13.29 -7.49
CA ASP A 55 -6.14 12.30 -8.07
C ASP A 55 -7.35 12.07 -7.16
N TYR A 56 -7.09 11.89 -5.85
CA TYR A 56 -8.19 11.61 -4.93
C TYR A 56 -9.06 12.84 -4.68
N THR A 57 -8.48 14.04 -4.65
CA THR A 57 -9.25 15.29 -4.58
C THR A 57 -10.20 15.40 -5.78
N ALA A 58 -9.73 15.09 -6.98
CA ALA A 58 -10.57 15.12 -8.18
C ALA A 58 -11.71 14.11 -8.10
N ARG A 59 -11.46 12.92 -7.52
CA ARG A 59 -12.52 11.90 -7.33
C ARG A 59 -13.58 12.36 -6.35
N LEU A 60 -13.17 12.99 -5.25
CA LEU A 60 -14.08 13.55 -4.26
C LEU A 60 -14.92 14.68 -4.85
N ASP A 61 -14.31 15.57 -5.61
CA ASP A 61 -14.98 16.68 -6.27
C ASP A 61 -16.08 16.17 -7.22
N ARG A 62 -15.75 15.19 -8.07
CA ARG A 62 -16.72 14.56 -8.97
C ARG A 62 -17.86 13.87 -8.23
N ALA A 63 -17.62 13.41 -7.00
CA ALA A 63 -18.62 12.74 -6.18
C ALA A 63 -19.49 13.72 -5.35
N GLY A 64 -19.27 15.04 -5.48
CA GLY A 64 -20.05 16.06 -4.79
C GLY A 64 -19.49 16.44 -3.43
N PHE A 65 -18.19 16.30 -3.22
CA PHE A 65 -17.52 16.69 -1.97
C PHE A 65 -16.54 17.83 -2.21
N THR A 66 -16.42 18.68 -1.21
CA THR A 66 -15.40 19.73 -1.15
C THR A 66 -14.36 19.32 -0.10
N VAL A 67 -13.10 19.23 -0.51
CA VAL A 67 -12.00 18.86 0.40
C VAL A 67 -11.66 20.06 1.28
N ALA A 68 -11.81 19.87 2.60
CA ALA A 68 -11.40 20.85 3.60
C ALA A 68 -9.94 20.70 3.99
N ARG A 69 -9.43 19.47 4.00
CA ARG A 69 -8.04 19.17 4.35
C ARG A 69 -7.59 17.89 3.65
N MET A 70 -6.38 17.91 3.11
CA MET A 70 -5.75 16.75 2.46
C MET A 70 -4.29 16.68 2.92
N GLU A 71 -3.90 15.55 3.47
CA GLU A 71 -2.53 15.30 3.93
C GLU A 71 -1.99 14.03 3.29
N HIS A 72 -0.75 14.10 2.81
CA HIS A 72 -0.01 12.99 2.22
C HIS A 72 1.34 12.92 2.94
N PHE A 73 1.56 11.84 3.71
CA PHE A 73 2.71 11.79 4.61
C PHE A 73 3.27 10.39 4.77
N ALA A 74 4.59 10.32 4.96
CA ALA A 74 5.27 9.07 5.27
C ALA A 74 4.97 8.65 6.71
N ARG A 75 4.71 7.36 6.89
CA ARG A 75 4.55 6.75 8.21
C ARG A 75 5.36 5.46 8.28
N PRO A 76 6.69 5.57 8.35
CA PRO A 76 7.51 4.37 8.52
C PRO A 76 7.13 3.68 9.83
N THR A 77 6.95 2.36 9.76
CA THR A 77 6.39 1.60 10.88
C THR A 77 7.25 0.38 11.15
N ASP A 78 7.72 0.23 12.39
CA ASP A 78 8.47 -0.95 12.80
C ASP A 78 7.57 -2.19 12.78
N LEU A 79 8.13 -3.31 12.28
CA LEU A 79 7.45 -4.59 12.29
C LEU A 79 7.75 -5.34 13.59
N PRO A 80 6.75 -6.04 14.17
CA PRO A 80 6.99 -6.89 15.34
C PRO A 80 7.78 -8.14 15.00
N GLY A 81 7.75 -8.59 13.74
CA GLY A 81 8.46 -9.76 13.24
C GLY A 81 9.36 -9.38 12.07
N ASP A 82 9.59 -10.32 11.17
CA ASP A 82 10.40 -10.08 9.99
C ASP A 82 9.53 -9.79 8.74
N MET A 83 10.22 -9.47 7.63
CA MET A 83 9.53 -9.13 6.38
C MET A 83 8.77 -10.32 5.79
N THR A 84 9.22 -11.55 6.02
CA THR A 84 8.51 -12.73 5.50
C THR A 84 7.16 -12.91 6.19
N ASP A 85 7.05 -12.57 7.47
CA ASP A 85 5.77 -12.56 8.19
C ASP A 85 4.81 -11.55 7.58
N TRP A 86 5.31 -10.35 7.30
CA TRP A 86 4.51 -9.30 6.66
C TRP A 86 4.01 -9.75 5.27
N LEU A 87 4.89 -10.35 4.47
CA LEU A 87 4.53 -10.83 3.13
C LEU A 87 3.46 -11.91 3.19
N GLY A 88 3.53 -12.81 4.16
CA GLY A 88 2.53 -13.87 4.35
C GLY A 88 1.13 -13.32 4.61
N VAL A 89 1.02 -12.15 5.24
CA VAL A 89 -0.27 -11.53 5.57
C VAL A 89 -0.76 -10.61 4.46
N PHE A 90 0.12 -9.79 3.89
CA PHE A 90 -0.28 -8.68 3.02
C PHE A 90 -0.06 -8.91 1.52
N ALA A 91 0.67 -9.94 1.12
CA ALA A 91 1.04 -10.18 -0.27
C ALA A 91 0.51 -11.48 -0.89
N PRO A 92 -0.64 -12.06 -0.46
CA PRO A 92 -1.10 -13.35 -0.99
C PRO A 92 -1.43 -13.31 -2.49
N HIS A 93 -1.83 -12.17 -3.03
CA HIS A 93 -2.15 -12.04 -4.45
C HIS A 93 -0.95 -12.33 -5.35
N PHE A 94 0.25 -11.93 -4.93
CA PHE A 94 1.48 -12.20 -5.68
C PHE A 94 1.81 -13.69 -5.68
N ASP A 95 1.51 -14.37 -4.58
CA ASP A 95 1.78 -15.79 -4.40
C ASP A 95 0.97 -16.67 -5.36
N THR A 96 -0.17 -16.18 -5.86
CA THR A 96 -1.01 -16.91 -6.80
C THR A 96 -0.31 -17.20 -8.13
N LEU A 97 0.73 -16.44 -8.47
CA LEU A 97 1.50 -16.64 -9.70
C LEU A 97 2.53 -17.75 -9.58
N LEU A 98 2.74 -18.30 -8.38
CA LEU A 98 3.80 -19.25 -8.08
C LEU A 98 3.24 -20.63 -7.71
N PRO A 99 3.98 -21.73 -8.00
CA PRO A 99 3.67 -23.01 -7.37
C PRO A 99 3.76 -22.88 -5.85
N GLY A 100 2.86 -23.57 -5.13
CA GLY A 100 2.79 -23.45 -3.67
C GLY A 100 4.10 -23.78 -2.94
N ASN A 101 4.88 -24.71 -3.46
CA ASN A 101 6.15 -25.11 -2.89
C ASN A 101 7.29 -24.10 -3.12
N GLU A 102 7.06 -23.05 -3.89
CA GLU A 102 8.05 -21.99 -4.16
C GLU A 102 7.78 -20.70 -3.39
N VAL A 103 6.63 -20.60 -2.73
CA VAL A 103 6.19 -19.35 -2.06
C VAL A 103 7.17 -18.94 -0.95
N ASP A 104 7.60 -19.87 -0.09
CA ASP A 104 8.51 -19.55 1.00
C ASP A 104 9.87 -19.04 0.49
N ASN A 105 10.42 -19.68 -0.54
CA ASN A 105 11.65 -19.23 -1.18
C ASN A 105 11.48 -17.84 -1.78
N PHE A 106 10.37 -17.60 -2.44
CA PHE A 106 10.06 -16.31 -3.02
C PHE A 106 10.01 -15.22 -1.96
N HIS A 107 9.30 -15.44 -0.83
CA HIS A 107 9.25 -14.50 0.27
C HIS A 107 10.64 -14.22 0.84
N ALA A 108 11.48 -15.25 0.98
CA ALA A 108 12.84 -15.08 1.48
C ALA A 108 13.68 -14.20 0.52
N GLU A 109 13.54 -14.40 -0.78
CA GLU A 109 14.25 -13.61 -1.79
C GLU A 109 13.77 -12.16 -1.82
N VAL A 110 12.45 -11.94 -1.68
CA VAL A 110 11.88 -10.60 -1.58
C VAL A 110 12.44 -9.88 -0.35
N ALA A 111 12.45 -10.54 0.79
CA ALA A 111 12.99 -10.00 2.03
C ALA A 111 14.49 -9.66 1.87
N GLN A 112 15.26 -10.54 1.24
CA GLN A 112 16.68 -10.29 1.02
C GLN A 112 16.91 -9.06 0.15
N ARG A 113 16.12 -8.86 -0.89
CA ARG A 113 16.21 -7.68 -1.75
C ARG A 113 15.79 -6.40 -1.02
N ALA A 114 14.72 -6.47 -0.24
CA ALA A 114 14.20 -5.33 0.51
C ALA A 114 15.07 -4.95 1.73
N ARG A 115 15.92 -5.87 2.19
CA ARG A 115 16.71 -5.70 3.40
C ARG A 115 17.59 -4.45 3.37
N GLN A 116 18.15 -4.10 2.23
CA GLN A 116 19.02 -2.94 2.09
C GLN A 116 18.33 -1.62 2.46
N ILE A 117 17.01 -1.55 2.29
CA ILE A 117 16.22 -0.35 2.57
C ILE A 117 15.43 -0.50 3.87
N LEU A 118 14.84 -1.67 4.11
CA LEU A 118 13.80 -1.85 5.13
C LEU A 118 14.29 -2.58 6.39
N TYR A 119 15.57 -2.89 6.50
CA TYR A 119 16.14 -3.48 7.70
C TYR A 119 17.10 -2.51 8.38
N ASP A 120 16.88 -2.26 9.66
CA ASP A 120 17.74 -1.41 10.48
C ASP A 120 18.77 -2.30 11.19
N GLU A 121 20.02 -2.25 10.75
CA GLU A 121 21.12 -3.07 11.29
C GLU A 121 21.45 -2.71 12.75
N GLN A 122 21.28 -1.44 13.14
CA GLN A 122 21.58 -1.01 14.51
C GLN A 122 20.51 -1.46 15.49
N ARG A 123 19.24 -1.41 15.08
CA ARG A 123 18.10 -1.79 15.92
C ARG A 123 17.74 -3.27 15.78
N HIS A 124 18.36 -3.99 14.84
CA HIS A 124 18.04 -5.39 14.49
C HIS A 124 16.55 -5.57 14.26
N SER A 125 15.94 -4.66 13.50
CA SER A 125 14.50 -4.67 13.28
C SER A 125 14.15 -4.30 11.84
N TRP A 126 13.06 -4.88 11.36
CA TRP A 126 12.45 -4.54 10.08
C TRP A 126 11.46 -3.39 10.25
N TRP A 127 11.30 -2.60 9.20
CA TRP A 127 10.28 -1.57 9.13
C TRP A 127 9.64 -1.56 7.73
N VAL A 128 8.48 -0.94 7.61
CA VAL A 128 7.75 -0.81 6.34
C VAL A 128 7.56 0.66 6.03
N ASP A 129 7.76 1.00 4.77
CA ASP A 129 7.66 2.34 4.23
C ASP A 129 6.22 2.74 3.91
N TYR A 130 5.36 2.74 4.91
CA TYR A 130 3.99 3.20 4.74
C TYR A 130 3.95 4.68 4.38
N VAL A 131 3.05 5.00 3.46
CA VAL A 131 2.67 6.37 3.11
C VAL A 131 1.16 6.47 3.22
N ARG A 132 0.68 7.48 3.92
CA ARG A 132 -0.75 7.64 4.18
C ARG A 132 -1.30 8.86 3.46
N LEU A 133 -2.55 8.74 3.05
CA LEU A 133 -3.36 9.84 2.57
C LEU A 133 -4.52 10.00 3.56
N ARG A 134 -4.67 11.20 4.12
CA ARG A 134 -5.72 11.49 5.08
C ARG A 134 -6.44 12.76 4.67
N PHE A 135 -7.76 12.76 4.76
CA PHE A 135 -8.52 13.92 4.35
C PHE A 135 -9.79 14.13 5.19
N ILE A 136 -10.27 15.35 5.13
CA ILE A 136 -11.58 15.77 5.60
C ILE A 136 -12.28 16.41 4.42
N ALA A 137 -13.48 15.93 4.07
CA ALA A 137 -14.29 16.48 3.00
C ALA A 137 -15.71 16.71 3.48
N LYS A 138 -16.37 17.69 2.88
CA LYS A 138 -17.79 17.99 3.15
C LYS A 138 -18.60 17.69 1.90
N ARG A 139 -19.77 17.10 2.09
CA ARG A 139 -20.72 16.92 1.00
C ARG A 139 -21.42 18.24 0.69
N ASP A 140 -21.36 18.63 -0.56
CA ASP A 140 -21.99 19.84 -1.08
C ASP A 140 -23.51 19.76 -1.06
#